data_6cc7642757c2bcb716c6ea626f55714a
#
_entry.id   6cc7642757c2bcb716c6ea626f55714a
#
_cell.length_a   1.000
_cell.length_b   1.000
_cell.length_c   1.000
_cell.angle_alpha   90.00
_cell.angle_beta   90.00
_cell.angle_gamma   90.00
#
_symmetry.space_group_name_H-M   'P 1'
#
loop_
_entity.id
_entity.type
_entity.pdbx_description
1 polymer ?
#
loop_
_entity_poly.entity_id
_entity_poly.type
_entity_poly.pdbx_seq_one_letter_code
_entity_poly.pdbx_strand_id
1 'polypeptide(L)'
;MIISGNNDSEPRILEDNRTLLFVRRTEGKRHEVTVTPMSASMMDDHNWTLPMVYTEVPQAQPILAVNGKTVMAKGGRALSTGKVLVYDAMTEQLKQEARVHSVSGQWRVALLKNKHYRLAITAPGYTYHYIDIRTDSLAAREERSVGTIALEDQLTLRLNGYDAETQQMVYKNLRSLPLGQLHSVRIQQKGYEDTTLVINTKRPTVFSETELDIPLQPLKSRHLFIVMNTQTDELVENATLRLNGQPTAADTALRLDQELALQVSAPGYLFYDTLLNTGQTAQQATIRIRLVPIEKGMVLQLRNIQFEYDSYELTESSNEALEALAQLMLINPTLRIELSAHTDDQGSDRYNDKLSTLRGQSVASWLIQRGIEGERIESVGYGKRKPLVANDSEENRAINRRVEIKVLEC
;
A
#
# COMPACT_ATOMS: atom_id res chain seq x y z
N MET A 1 -23.02 21.72 -6.86
CA MET A 1 -23.44 20.52 -7.63
C MET A 1 -22.18 19.75 -7.95
N ILE A 2 -22.00 18.63 -7.28
CA ILE A 2 -20.84 17.77 -7.50
C ILE A 2 -21.18 16.93 -8.73
N ILE A 3 -20.43 17.09 -9.80
CA ILE A 3 -20.57 16.24 -10.98
C ILE A 3 -19.65 15.06 -10.76
N SER A 4 -20.24 13.93 -10.38
CA SER A 4 -19.52 12.67 -10.29
C SER A 4 -19.33 12.07 -11.69
N GLY A 5 -18.17 12.20 -12.24
CA GLY A 5 -17.73 11.38 -13.37
C GLY A 5 -16.99 10.15 -12.84
N ASN A 6 -17.13 9.00 -13.49
CA ASN A 6 -16.68 7.67 -13.05
C ASN A 6 -15.16 7.49 -12.80
N ASN A 7 -14.37 8.54 -12.64
CA ASN A 7 -12.92 8.47 -12.47
C ASN A 7 -12.33 9.55 -11.55
N ASP A 8 -13.14 10.26 -10.78
CA ASP A 8 -12.65 11.28 -9.85
C ASP A 8 -12.45 10.66 -8.46
N SER A 9 -11.33 10.95 -7.82
CA SER A 9 -11.17 10.64 -6.40
C SER A 9 -12.15 11.49 -5.59
N GLU A 10 -12.66 10.95 -4.48
CA GLU A 10 -13.56 11.69 -3.60
C GLU A 10 -12.95 13.03 -3.18
N PRO A 11 -13.72 14.13 -3.30
CA PRO A 11 -13.25 15.42 -2.86
C PRO A 11 -12.99 15.40 -1.35
N ARG A 12 -11.82 15.88 -0.91
CA ARG A 12 -11.51 16.04 0.52
C ARG A 12 -11.66 17.49 0.91
N ILE A 13 -12.34 17.73 2.03
CA ILE A 13 -12.39 19.03 2.68
C ILE A 13 -11.13 19.13 3.55
N LEU A 14 -10.34 20.20 3.36
CA LEU A 14 -9.17 20.47 4.18
C LEU A 14 -9.57 20.90 5.59
N GLU A 15 -8.63 20.86 6.53
CA GLU A 15 -8.86 21.09 7.97
C GLU A 15 -9.52 22.45 8.30
N ASP A 16 -9.45 23.45 7.38
CA ASP A 16 -10.14 24.72 7.54
C ASP A 16 -11.66 24.64 7.27
N ASN A 17 -12.16 23.50 6.81
CA ASN A 17 -13.52 23.29 6.36
C ASN A 17 -14.02 24.30 5.27
N ARG A 18 -13.09 24.94 4.56
CA ARG A 18 -13.38 26.02 3.58
C ARG A 18 -12.71 25.82 2.24
N THR A 19 -11.82 24.90 2.14
CA THR A 19 -11.10 24.58 0.90
C THR A 19 -11.40 23.17 0.48
N LEU A 20 -11.80 23.01 -0.77
CA LEU A 20 -12.06 21.72 -1.38
C LEU A 20 -10.85 21.34 -2.24
N LEU A 21 -10.27 20.20 -1.95
CA LEU A 21 -9.24 19.58 -2.76
C LEU A 21 -9.82 18.37 -3.47
N PHE A 22 -9.69 18.31 -4.78
CA PHE A 22 -10.02 17.11 -5.52
C PHE A 22 -8.96 16.78 -6.56
N VAL A 23 -8.76 15.49 -6.76
CA VAL A 23 -7.84 14.96 -7.74
C VAL A 23 -8.65 14.32 -8.86
N ARG A 24 -8.51 14.85 -10.06
CA ARG A 24 -9.15 14.31 -11.25
C ARG A 24 -8.16 13.43 -11.99
N ARG A 25 -8.54 12.18 -12.23
CA ARG A 25 -7.80 11.27 -13.10
C ARG A 25 -8.18 11.53 -14.56
N THR A 26 -7.23 11.98 -15.35
CA THR A 26 -7.37 12.06 -16.80
C THR A 26 -6.77 10.82 -17.47
N GLU A 27 -7.30 10.41 -18.61
CA GLU A 27 -6.72 9.31 -19.38
C GLU A 27 -5.23 9.53 -19.64
N GLY A 28 -4.42 8.51 -19.40
CA GLY A 28 -2.98 8.57 -19.63
C GLY A 28 -2.11 8.91 -18.42
N LYS A 29 -2.50 8.53 -17.20
CA LYS A 29 -1.66 8.63 -15.99
C LYS A 29 -1.41 10.07 -15.48
N ARG A 30 -2.26 11.01 -15.79
CA ARG A 30 -2.21 12.38 -15.25
C ARG A 30 -3.30 12.57 -14.19
N HIS A 31 -2.94 13.21 -13.08
CA HIS A 31 -3.88 13.64 -12.06
C HIS A 31 -3.88 15.16 -12.02
N GLU A 32 -5.04 15.75 -12.13
CA GLU A 32 -5.24 17.19 -11.95
C GLU A 32 -5.73 17.44 -10.51
N VAL A 33 -4.99 18.26 -9.79
CA VAL A 33 -5.35 18.69 -8.43
C VAL A 33 -5.82 20.12 -8.49
N THR A 34 -7.04 20.34 -8.06
CA THR A 34 -7.61 21.69 -7.96
C THR A 34 -7.89 22.04 -6.50
N VAL A 35 -7.28 23.11 -6.04
CA VAL A 35 -7.52 23.69 -4.72
C VAL A 35 -8.53 24.82 -4.91
N THR A 36 -9.71 24.70 -4.29
CA THR A 36 -10.77 25.70 -4.42
C THR A 36 -11.26 26.10 -3.03
N PRO A 37 -11.27 27.39 -2.66
CA PRO A 37 -11.90 27.84 -1.45
C PRO A 37 -13.40 27.51 -1.48
N MET A 38 -13.94 26.88 -0.43
CA MET A 38 -15.36 26.52 -0.37
C MET A 38 -16.29 27.75 -0.36
N SER A 39 -15.81 28.89 0.17
CA SER A 39 -16.55 30.16 0.16
C SER A 39 -16.68 30.76 -1.25
N ALA A 40 -15.88 30.31 -2.19
CA ALA A 40 -15.98 30.70 -3.60
C ALA A 40 -16.92 29.77 -4.38
N SER A 41 -17.67 28.95 -3.72
CA SER A 41 -18.51 27.90 -4.24
C SER A 41 -19.61 28.43 -5.07
N MET A 42 -19.68 29.08 -5.92
CA MET A 42 -20.77 29.49 -6.84
C MET A 42 -20.44 30.71 -7.67
N MET A 43 -19.17 31.05 -7.76
CA MET A 43 -18.82 32.07 -8.73
C MET A 43 -18.46 31.39 -10.05
N ASP A 44 -19.29 31.63 -11.04
CA ASP A 44 -19.05 31.29 -12.43
C ASP A 44 -17.61 31.63 -12.84
N ASP A 45 -17.00 30.79 -13.65
CA ASP A 45 -15.61 30.88 -14.12
C ASP A 45 -15.29 32.13 -14.97
N HIS A 46 -16.21 33.06 -15.08
CA HIS A 46 -16.10 34.20 -15.98
C HIS A 46 -16.39 35.53 -15.27
N ASN A 47 -15.34 36.26 -15.05
CA ASN A 47 -15.29 37.66 -14.60
C ASN A 47 -15.18 37.95 -13.11
N TRP A 48 -13.95 38.11 -12.67
CA TRP A 48 -13.61 38.84 -11.43
C TRP A 48 -13.72 40.37 -11.58
N THR A 49 -14.73 40.88 -12.20
CA THR A 49 -15.12 42.29 -12.07
C THR A 49 -16.17 42.35 -10.99
N LEU A 50 -15.72 42.45 -9.74
CA LEU A 50 -16.63 42.73 -8.63
C LEU A 50 -17.22 44.13 -8.82
N PRO A 51 -18.55 44.27 -8.83
CA PRO A 51 -19.14 45.58 -8.83
C PRO A 51 -18.72 46.32 -7.57
N MET A 52 -18.11 47.50 -7.72
CA MET A 52 -17.85 48.39 -6.59
C MET A 52 -19.21 48.85 -6.04
N VAL A 53 -19.68 48.19 -5.02
CA VAL A 53 -20.86 48.65 -4.29
C VAL A 53 -20.40 49.72 -3.30
N TYR A 54 -20.47 50.96 -3.69
CA TYR A 54 -20.42 52.05 -2.75
C TYR A 54 -21.73 52.04 -1.97
N THR A 55 -21.70 51.47 -0.76
CA THR A 55 -22.76 51.74 0.21
C THR A 55 -22.47 53.08 0.82
N GLU A 56 -23.29 54.08 0.55
CA GLU A 56 -23.28 55.33 1.33
C GLU A 56 -23.48 54.96 2.78
N VAL A 57 -22.44 55.19 3.60
CA VAL A 57 -22.55 55.00 5.04
C VAL A 57 -23.40 56.12 5.59
N PRO A 58 -24.59 55.86 6.17
CA PRO A 58 -25.37 56.93 6.77
C PRO A 58 -24.52 57.70 7.79
N GLN A 59 -24.47 59.01 7.71
CA GLN A 59 -23.57 59.85 8.51
C GLN A 59 -23.72 59.71 10.04
N ALA A 60 -24.74 59.02 10.51
CA ALA A 60 -25.06 58.88 11.92
C ALA A 60 -24.70 57.47 12.53
N GLN A 61 -24.20 56.51 11.76
CA GLN A 61 -23.92 55.18 12.31
C GLN A 61 -22.52 55.08 12.90
N PRO A 62 -22.36 54.48 14.09
CA PRO A 62 -21.04 54.27 14.66
C PRO A 62 -20.21 53.31 13.81
N ILE A 63 -18.94 53.67 13.57
CA ILE A 63 -18.02 52.99 12.69
C ILE A 63 -16.85 52.47 13.52
N LEU A 64 -16.43 51.22 13.30
CA LEU A 64 -15.14 50.70 13.71
C LEU A 64 -14.12 50.86 12.56
N ALA A 65 -13.04 51.56 12.82
CA ALA A 65 -11.92 51.59 11.90
C ALA A 65 -11.00 50.42 12.19
N VAL A 66 -10.77 49.56 11.23
CA VAL A 66 -9.82 48.45 11.30
C VAL A 66 -8.64 48.75 10.40
N ASN A 67 -7.45 48.66 10.95
CA ASN A 67 -6.19 48.88 10.22
C ASN A 67 -5.24 47.70 10.36
N GLY A 68 -4.34 47.56 9.40
CA GLY A 68 -3.31 46.53 9.42
C GLY A 68 -2.18 46.86 8.43
N LYS A 69 -1.19 46.01 8.41
CA LYS A 69 -0.08 46.08 7.46
C LYS A 69 0.05 44.73 6.75
N THR A 70 0.16 44.72 5.42
CA THR A 70 0.36 43.52 4.63
C THR A 70 1.74 43.49 4.01
N VAL A 71 2.45 42.40 4.22
CA VAL A 71 3.84 42.22 3.76
C VAL A 71 4.02 40.86 3.12
N MET A 72 5.07 40.68 2.33
CA MET A 72 5.57 39.39 1.90
C MET A 72 6.10 38.62 3.11
N ALA A 73 5.75 37.38 3.28
CA ALA A 73 6.28 36.55 4.36
C ALA A 73 7.80 36.41 4.27
N LYS A 74 8.31 36.24 3.06
CA LYS A 74 9.76 36.24 2.80
C LYS A 74 10.29 37.66 2.58
N GLY A 75 11.07 38.14 3.53
CA GLY A 75 11.73 39.44 3.45
C GLY A 75 10.93 40.64 3.95
N GLY A 76 9.67 40.50 4.40
CA GLY A 76 8.90 41.53 5.09
C GLY A 76 8.58 42.81 4.26
N ARG A 77 8.76 42.77 2.92
CA ARG A 77 8.46 43.92 2.05
C ARG A 77 6.94 44.12 1.91
N ALA A 78 6.52 45.38 1.80
CA ALA A 78 5.12 45.72 1.53
C ALA A 78 4.64 45.16 0.19
N LEU A 79 3.41 44.62 0.15
CA LEU A 79 2.80 44.12 -1.06
C LEU A 79 2.06 45.24 -1.78
N SER A 80 2.65 45.77 -2.84
CA SER A 80 2.13 46.91 -3.61
C SER A 80 0.79 46.65 -4.32
N THR A 81 0.44 45.38 -4.57
CA THR A 81 -0.78 44.98 -5.28
C THR A 81 -1.82 44.35 -4.34
N GLY A 82 -1.59 44.47 -3.01
CA GLY A 82 -2.49 43.88 -2.01
C GLY A 82 -3.84 44.57 -1.95
N LYS A 83 -4.85 43.79 -1.61
CA LYS A 83 -6.22 44.21 -1.39
C LYS A 83 -6.77 43.64 -0.09
N VAL A 84 -7.71 44.35 0.52
CA VAL A 84 -8.52 43.88 1.63
C VAL A 84 -9.96 43.87 1.17
N LEU A 85 -10.54 42.68 1.13
CA LEU A 85 -11.94 42.46 0.75
C LEU A 85 -12.74 42.27 2.03
N VAL A 86 -13.80 43.02 2.23
CA VAL A 86 -14.66 42.96 3.42
C VAL A 86 -15.97 42.28 3.05
N TYR A 87 -16.23 41.12 3.60
CA TYR A 87 -17.45 40.36 3.42
C TYR A 87 -18.33 40.46 4.66
N ASP A 88 -19.66 40.48 4.46
CA ASP A 88 -20.58 40.15 5.52
C ASP A 88 -20.44 38.62 5.83
N ALA A 89 -20.09 38.29 7.03
CA ALA A 89 -19.77 36.91 7.39
C ALA A 89 -20.99 35.97 7.41
N MET A 90 -22.19 36.51 7.43
CA MET A 90 -23.44 35.73 7.42
C MET A 90 -23.96 35.49 6.00
N THR A 91 -23.84 36.49 5.14
CA THR A 91 -24.38 36.42 3.76
C THR A 91 -23.31 36.19 2.71
N GLU A 92 -22.04 36.23 3.09
CA GLU A 92 -20.86 36.14 2.22
C GLU A 92 -20.82 37.21 1.10
N GLN A 93 -21.61 38.23 1.21
CA GLN A 93 -21.63 39.32 0.24
C GLN A 93 -20.45 40.26 0.47
N LEU A 94 -19.74 40.59 -0.60
CA LEU A 94 -18.75 41.65 -0.59
C LEU A 94 -19.39 43.01 -0.28
N LYS A 95 -18.91 43.66 0.76
CA LYS A 95 -19.40 44.97 1.21
C LYS A 95 -18.43 46.10 0.87
N GLN A 96 -17.12 45.84 0.91
CA GLN A 96 -16.07 46.83 0.70
C GLN A 96 -14.81 46.21 0.13
N GLU A 97 -14.08 46.97 -0.70
CA GLU A 97 -12.71 46.68 -1.11
C GLU A 97 -11.81 47.86 -0.71
N ALA A 98 -10.70 47.58 -0.07
CA ALA A 98 -9.64 48.54 0.23
C ALA A 98 -8.31 48.11 -0.40
N ARG A 99 -7.54 49.06 -0.90
CA ARG A 99 -6.21 48.80 -1.42
C ARG A 99 -5.18 48.91 -0.31
N VAL A 100 -4.15 48.07 -0.40
CA VAL A 100 -2.99 48.17 0.44
C VAL A 100 -2.08 49.30 -0.10
N HIS A 101 -1.57 50.17 0.78
CA HIS A 101 -0.66 51.22 0.38
C HIS A 101 0.65 50.64 -0.14
N SER A 102 1.04 50.98 -1.36
CA SER A 102 2.10 50.35 -2.13
C SER A 102 3.50 50.41 -1.50
N VAL A 103 3.76 51.42 -0.70
CA VAL A 103 5.07 51.64 -0.07
C VAL A 103 5.12 51.10 1.37
N SER A 104 4.09 51.39 2.16
CA SER A 104 4.06 51.05 3.58
C SER A 104 3.45 49.68 3.88
N GLY A 105 2.62 49.16 2.96
CA GLY A 105 1.82 47.95 3.17
C GLY A 105 0.59 48.18 4.08
N GLN A 106 0.35 49.40 4.53
CA GLN A 106 -0.74 49.77 5.40
C GLN A 106 -2.09 49.75 4.66
N TRP A 107 -3.15 49.43 5.39
CA TRP A 107 -4.50 49.51 4.91
C TRP A 107 -5.48 49.87 6.03
N ARG A 108 -6.64 50.38 5.68
CA ARG A 108 -7.70 50.75 6.62
C ARG A 108 -9.04 50.48 5.99
N VAL A 109 -9.97 49.88 6.77
CA VAL A 109 -11.38 49.65 6.40
C VAL A 109 -12.28 50.19 7.50
N ALA A 110 -13.50 50.63 7.13
CA ALA A 110 -14.51 51.08 8.06
C ALA A 110 -15.65 50.06 8.13
N LEU A 111 -16.00 49.59 9.29
CA LEU A 111 -17.01 48.58 9.54
C LEU A 111 -18.17 49.19 10.34
N LEU A 112 -19.39 48.85 9.96
CA LEU A 112 -20.59 49.26 10.70
C LEU A 112 -20.71 48.44 11.99
N LYS A 113 -21.29 49.05 13.03
CA LYS A 113 -21.54 48.40 14.32
C LYS A 113 -22.63 47.32 14.21
N ASN A 114 -22.61 46.37 15.17
CA ASN A 114 -23.58 45.27 15.28
C ASN A 114 -23.60 44.33 14.06
N LYS A 115 -22.44 44.07 13.50
CA LYS A 115 -22.28 43.18 12.34
C LYS A 115 -21.13 42.21 12.54
N HIS A 116 -21.14 41.13 11.79
CA HIS A 116 -20.06 40.18 11.69
C HIS A 116 -19.44 40.26 10.28
N TYR A 117 -18.16 40.58 10.22
CA TYR A 117 -17.43 40.72 8.97
C TYR A 117 -16.31 39.72 8.85
N ARG A 118 -16.04 39.29 7.65
CA ARG A 118 -14.82 38.53 7.27
C ARG A 118 -13.98 39.41 6.35
N LEU A 119 -12.79 39.71 6.79
CA LEU A 119 -11.80 40.40 5.96
C LEU A 119 -10.92 39.37 5.28
N ALA A 120 -10.82 39.42 3.95
CA ALA A 120 -9.88 38.64 3.16
C ALA A 120 -8.75 39.55 2.68
N ILE A 121 -7.56 39.33 3.18
CA ILE A 121 -6.34 40.06 2.78
C ILE A 121 -5.65 39.21 1.72
N THR A 122 -5.38 39.80 0.56
CA THR A 122 -4.84 39.06 -0.60
C THR A 122 -3.98 39.95 -1.49
N ALA A 123 -3.12 39.30 -2.28
CA ALA A 123 -2.41 39.89 -3.40
C ALA A 123 -2.28 38.85 -4.53
N PRO A 124 -2.20 39.26 -5.81
CA PRO A 124 -1.96 38.31 -6.91
C PRO A 124 -0.68 37.52 -6.72
N GLY A 125 -0.78 36.21 -6.81
CA GLY A 125 0.37 35.30 -6.59
C GLY A 125 0.73 35.03 -5.13
N TYR A 126 -0.12 35.40 -4.18
CA TYR A 126 0.05 35.17 -2.75
C TYR A 126 -1.16 34.45 -2.14
N THR A 127 -0.94 33.92 -0.93
CA THR A 127 -2.02 33.30 -0.12
C THR A 127 -3.05 34.32 0.30
N TYR A 128 -4.24 33.86 0.66
CA TYR A 128 -5.25 34.64 1.37
C TYR A 128 -5.01 34.54 2.88
N HIS A 129 -5.32 35.64 3.57
CA HIS A 129 -5.42 35.64 5.03
C HIS A 129 -6.79 36.16 5.43
N TYR A 130 -7.53 35.40 6.22
CA TYR A 130 -8.87 35.78 6.69
C TYR A 130 -8.83 36.23 8.15
N ILE A 131 -9.61 37.27 8.45
CA ILE A 131 -9.81 37.78 9.80
C ILE A 131 -11.32 37.97 9.99
N ASP A 132 -11.88 37.27 10.97
CA ASP A 132 -13.27 37.46 11.37
C ASP A 132 -13.36 38.55 12.46
N ILE A 133 -14.23 39.54 12.25
CA ILE A 133 -14.40 40.70 13.13
C ILE A 133 -15.88 40.84 13.49
N ARG A 134 -16.19 40.76 14.76
CA ARG A 134 -17.48 41.11 15.34
C ARG A 134 -17.45 42.53 15.87
N THR A 135 -18.47 43.30 15.57
CA THR A 135 -18.58 44.72 15.96
C THR A 135 -19.68 44.96 17.01
N ASP A 136 -20.16 43.90 17.66
CA ASP A 136 -21.34 43.97 18.58
C ASP A 136 -21.03 44.67 19.90
N SER A 137 -19.80 44.62 20.36
CA SER A 137 -19.38 45.10 21.70
C SER A 137 -18.55 46.37 21.69
N LEU A 138 -18.49 47.10 20.56
CA LEU A 138 -17.58 48.21 20.38
C LEU A 138 -18.22 49.56 20.71
N ALA A 139 -17.47 50.44 21.42
CA ALA A 139 -17.85 51.81 21.63
C ALA A 139 -17.90 52.61 20.31
N ALA A 140 -18.56 53.73 20.30
CA ALA A 140 -18.59 54.60 19.14
C ALA A 140 -17.19 55.16 18.84
N ARG A 141 -16.68 55.00 17.59
CA ARG A 141 -15.39 55.49 17.09
C ARG A 141 -14.18 54.77 17.70
N GLU A 142 -14.19 53.47 17.72
CA GLU A 142 -13.00 52.66 18.05
C GLU A 142 -12.14 52.40 16.80
N GLU A 143 -10.81 52.35 17.04
CA GLU A 143 -9.83 51.92 16.07
C GLU A 143 -9.21 50.61 16.56
N ARG A 144 -9.17 49.60 15.70
CA ARG A 144 -8.60 48.28 15.98
C ARG A 144 -7.47 47.98 15.00
N SER A 145 -6.28 47.74 15.50
CA SER A 145 -5.18 47.24 14.69
C SER A 145 -5.15 45.71 14.72
N VAL A 146 -5.03 45.08 13.56
CA VAL A 146 -4.80 43.65 13.41
C VAL A 146 -3.34 43.30 13.20
N GLY A 147 -2.44 44.29 13.32
CA GLY A 147 -1.01 44.07 13.21
C GLY A 147 -0.50 43.86 11.78
N THR A 148 0.61 43.16 11.68
CA THR A 148 1.23 42.84 10.40
C THR A 148 0.85 41.46 9.94
N ILE A 149 0.34 41.37 8.71
CA ILE A 149 -0.11 40.12 8.06
C ILE A 149 0.89 39.78 6.96
N ALA A 150 1.52 38.63 7.08
CA ALA A 150 2.47 38.13 6.09
C ALA A 150 1.74 37.18 5.12
N LEU A 151 1.87 37.41 3.83
CA LEU A 151 1.33 36.52 2.78
C LEU A 151 2.46 35.75 2.12
N GLU A 152 2.23 34.46 1.94
CA GLU A 152 3.18 33.55 1.30
C GLU A 152 3.04 33.58 -0.22
N ASP A 153 4.14 33.51 -0.95
CA ASP A 153 4.18 33.44 -2.42
C ASP A 153 4.33 31.98 -2.94
N GLN A 154 4.37 31.05 -2.04
CA GLN A 154 4.56 29.64 -2.35
C GLN A 154 3.56 28.76 -1.58
N LEU A 155 3.15 27.70 -2.23
CA LEU A 155 2.43 26.61 -1.60
C LEU A 155 3.45 25.51 -1.24
N THR A 156 3.53 25.16 0.02
CA THR A 156 4.27 23.98 0.47
C THR A 156 3.37 22.77 0.38
N LEU A 157 3.75 21.82 -0.46
CA LEU A 157 2.98 20.62 -0.74
C LEU A 157 3.68 19.41 -0.13
N ARG A 158 3.01 18.73 0.81
CA ARG A 158 3.41 17.41 1.31
C ARG A 158 2.80 16.35 0.42
N LEU A 159 3.64 15.58 -0.24
CA LEU A 159 3.24 14.50 -1.11
C LEU A 159 3.45 13.18 -0.37
N ASN A 160 2.37 12.46 -0.08
CA ASN A 160 2.40 11.14 0.50
C ASN A 160 1.95 10.14 -0.56
N GLY A 161 2.86 9.29 -1.01
CA GLY A 161 2.54 8.22 -1.94
C GLY A 161 2.21 6.93 -1.18
N TYR A 162 1.05 6.38 -1.45
CA TYR A 162 0.59 5.11 -0.91
C TYR A 162 0.54 4.06 -2.00
N ASP A 163 0.99 2.87 -1.69
CA ASP A 163 0.78 1.71 -2.53
C ASP A 163 -0.72 1.49 -2.77
N ALA A 164 -1.15 1.45 -4.02
CA ALA A 164 -2.57 1.39 -4.37
C ALA A 164 -3.25 0.08 -3.95
N GLU A 165 -2.49 -0.99 -3.72
CA GLU A 165 -3.03 -2.30 -3.33
C GLU A 165 -2.97 -2.53 -1.82
N THR A 166 -1.84 -2.19 -1.17
CA THR A 166 -1.62 -2.45 0.26
C THR A 166 -1.97 -1.28 1.17
N GLN A 167 -2.18 -0.08 0.61
CA GLN A 167 -2.39 1.17 1.34
C GLN A 167 -1.22 1.57 2.26
N GLN A 168 -0.06 0.97 2.08
CA GLN A 168 1.15 1.35 2.83
C GLN A 168 1.79 2.59 2.21
N MET A 169 2.28 3.48 3.06
CA MET A 169 3.04 4.65 2.62
C MET A 169 4.40 4.22 2.07
N VAL A 170 4.68 4.55 0.82
CA VAL A 170 5.90 4.16 0.10
C VAL A 170 6.71 5.35 -0.41
N TYR A 171 6.13 6.53 -0.38
CA TYR A 171 6.76 7.77 -0.85
C TYR A 171 6.36 8.95 0.04
N LYS A 172 7.32 9.80 0.37
CA LYS A 172 7.10 11.06 1.09
C LYS A 172 8.02 12.13 0.54
N ASN A 173 7.45 13.26 0.17
CA ASN A 173 8.25 14.41 -0.31
C ASN A 173 7.59 15.73 0.05
N LEU A 174 8.41 16.77 0.11
CA LEU A 174 7.98 18.13 0.33
C LEU A 174 8.37 18.99 -0.88
N ARG A 175 7.42 19.71 -1.45
CA ARG A 175 7.62 20.58 -2.61
C ARG A 175 7.08 21.97 -2.30
N SER A 176 7.87 22.99 -2.64
CA SER A 176 7.41 24.37 -2.63
C SER A 176 7.10 24.80 -4.06
N LEU A 177 5.86 25.20 -4.29
CA LEU A 177 5.35 25.59 -5.61
C LEU A 177 4.98 27.08 -5.60
N PRO A 178 5.52 27.90 -6.51
CA PRO A 178 5.06 29.27 -6.66
C PRO A 178 3.58 29.36 -6.94
N LEU A 179 2.90 30.34 -6.37
CA LEU A 179 1.48 30.58 -6.61
C LEU A 179 1.24 31.26 -7.98
N GLY A 180 0.03 31.16 -8.48
CA GLY A 180 -0.42 31.88 -9.69
C GLY A 180 -0.20 31.13 -11.00
N GLN A 181 0.23 29.87 -10.99
CA GLN A 181 0.51 29.11 -12.22
C GLN A 181 0.13 27.62 -12.15
N LEU A 182 0.28 26.93 -13.27
CA LEU A 182 0.15 25.47 -13.34
C LEU A 182 1.52 24.82 -13.13
N HIS A 183 1.55 23.76 -12.33
CA HIS A 183 2.75 22.98 -12.08
C HIS A 183 2.55 21.54 -12.52
N SER A 184 3.59 20.95 -13.10
CA SER A 184 3.67 19.52 -13.38
C SER A 184 4.69 18.90 -12.42
N VAL A 185 4.22 18.07 -11.50
CA VAL A 185 5.07 17.40 -10.50
C VAL A 185 5.13 15.92 -10.84
N ARG A 186 6.30 15.45 -11.28
CA ARG A 186 6.56 14.05 -11.55
C ARG A 186 7.00 13.36 -10.26
N ILE A 187 6.37 12.23 -9.95
CA ILE A 187 6.69 11.33 -8.85
C ILE A 187 7.27 10.07 -9.45
N GLN A 188 8.48 9.74 -9.01
CA GLN A 188 9.19 8.53 -9.39
C GLN A 188 9.54 7.77 -8.12
N GLN A 189 9.00 6.58 -7.98
CA GLN A 189 9.27 5.68 -6.86
C GLN A 189 9.67 4.31 -7.41
N LYS A 190 10.80 3.77 -6.94
CA LYS A 190 11.27 2.45 -7.38
C LYS A 190 10.17 1.39 -7.15
N GLY A 191 9.91 0.58 -8.17
CA GLY A 191 8.87 -0.46 -8.11
C GLY A 191 7.45 0.02 -8.41
N TYR A 192 7.28 1.29 -8.77
CA TYR A 192 5.97 1.89 -9.09
C TYR A 192 5.99 2.58 -10.45
N GLU A 193 4.81 2.73 -11.02
CA GLU A 193 4.64 3.51 -12.26
C GLU A 193 4.91 4.99 -12.00
N ASP A 194 5.57 5.65 -12.96
CA ASP A 194 5.76 7.08 -12.92
C ASP A 194 4.43 7.82 -12.91
N THR A 195 4.21 8.65 -11.91
CA THR A 195 2.98 9.43 -11.75
C THR A 195 3.28 10.90 -11.95
N THR A 196 2.46 11.59 -12.74
CA THR A 196 2.57 13.04 -12.94
C THR A 196 1.32 13.73 -12.43
N LEU A 197 1.51 14.66 -11.50
CA LEU A 197 0.45 15.51 -10.95
C LEU A 197 0.48 16.86 -11.66
N VAL A 198 -0.70 17.36 -12.04
CA VAL A 198 -0.88 18.73 -12.51
C VAL A 198 -1.54 19.52 -11.39
N ILE A 199 -0.81 20.48 -10.82
CA ILE A 199 -1.25 21.27 -9.67
C ILE A 199 -1.49 22.69 -10.13
N ASN A 200 -2.74 23.16 -9.98
CA ASN A 200 -3.16 24.49 -10.36
C ASN A 200 -3.14 25.42 -9.15
N THR A 201 -2.12 26.29 -9.08
CA THR A 201 -2.00 27.32 -8.04
C THR A 201 -2.44 28.70 -8.52
N LYS A 202 -3.12 28.82 -9.69
CA LYS A 202 -3.65 30.09 -10.20
C LYS A 202 -4.78 30.64 -9.32
N ARG A 203 -5.52 29.74 -8.66
CA ARG A 203 -6.56 30.14 -7.72
C ARG A 203 -5.92 30.48 -6.37
N PRO A 204 -6.38 31.56 -5.73
CA PRO A 204 -5.88 31.93 -4.42
C PRO A 204 -6.19 30.84 -3.38
N THR A 205 -5.25 30.62 -2.48
CA THR A 205 -5.40 29.68 -1.36
C THR A 205 -5.14 30.40 -0.03
N VAL A 206 -5.82 29.97 1.02
CA VAL A 206 -5.59 30.45 2.39
C VAL A 206 -4.44 29.71 3.06
N PHE A 207 -3.97 28.61 2.45
CA PHE A 207 -2.91 27.78 2.99
C PHE A 207 -1.59 28.06 2.32
N SER A 208 -0.57 28.12 3.13
CA SER A 208 0.82 28.02 2.71
C SER A 208 1.30 26.56 2.64
N GLU A 209 0.61 25.65 3.32
CA GLU A 209 0.89 24.22 3.30
C GLU A 209 -0.37 23.41 2.98
N THR A 210 -0.21 22.33 2.26
CA THR A 210 -1.25 21.32 2.03
C THR A 210 -0.63 19.94 1.89
N GLU A 211 -1.40 18.93 2.20
CA GLU A 211 -1.01 17.53 2.14
C GLU A 211 -1.80 16.82 1.05
N LEU A 212 -1.14 15.98 0.27
CA LEU A 212 -1.75 15.27 -0.85
C LEU A 212 -1.35 13.80 -0.80
N ASP A 213 -2.35 12.95 -0.63
CA ASP A 213 -2.23 11.51 -0.68
C ASP A 213 -2.41 11.00 -2.11
N ILE A 214 -1.45 10.22 -2.58
CA ILE A 214 -1.36 9.81 -3.97
C ILE A 214 -1.28 8.29 -4.05
N PRO A 215 -2.24 7.61 -4.67
CA PRO A 215 -2.14 6.18 -4.92
C PRO A 215 -1.11 5.91 -6.03
N LEU A 216 -0.04 5.20 -5.70
CA LEU A 216 0.99 4.77 -6.63
C LEU A 216 0.72 3.34 -7.08
N GLN A 217 0.70 3.11 -8.40
CA GLN A 217 0.48 1.80 -8.98
C GLN A 217 1.78 1.00 -9.00
N PRO A 218 1.82 -0.20 -8.40
CA PRO A 218 3.02 -1.02 -8.45
C PRO A 218 3.29 -1.50 -9.88
N LEU A 219 4.56 -1.48 -10.27
CA LEU A 219 5.00 -2.09 -11.52
C LEU A 219 4.82 -3.60 -11.45
N LYS A 220 4.28 -4.18 -12.52
CA LYS A 220 4.05 -5.62 -12.63
C LYS A 220 4.67 -6.17 -13.90
N SER A 221 5.15 -7.41 -13.82
CA SER A 221 5.52 -8.23 -14.97
C SER A 221 4.54 -9.39 -15.14
N ARG A 222 4.27 -9.76 -16.36
CA ARG A 222 3.41 -10.90 -16.68
C ARG A 222 4.23 -12.18 -16.68
N HIS A 223 3.76 -13.21 -15.96
CA HIS A 223 4.42 -14.51 -15.85
C HIS A 223 3.50 -15.59 -16.40
N LEU A 224 4.04 -16.38 -17.35
CA LEU A 224 3.38 -17.55 -17.89
C LEU A 224 4.07 -18.80 -17.33
N PHE A 225 3.36 -19.57 -16.53
CA PHE A 225 3.81 -20.84 -15.98
C PHE A 225 3.41 -21.97 -16.91
N ILE A 226 4.38 -22.76 -17.35
CA ILE A 226 4.19 -23.96 -18.17
C ILE A 226 4.68 -25.15 -17.37
N VAL A 227 3.77 -26.05 -17.02
CA VAL A 227 4.10 -27.23 -16.22
C VAL A 227 4.24 -28.43 -17.17
N MET A 228 5.36 -29.13 -17.06
CA MET A 228 5.74 -30.21 -17.98
C MET A 228 6.16 -31.46 -17.18
N ASN A 229 5.94 -32.60 -17.76
CA ASN A 229 6.47 -33.87 -17.28
C ASN A 229 7.98 -33.95 -17.57
N THR A 230 8.80 -34.33 -16.56
CA THR A 230 10.26 -34.42 -16.71
C THR A 230 10.71 -35.52 -17.68
N GLN A 231 9.91 -36.55 -17.93
CA GLN A 231 10.30 -37.71 -18.71
C GLN A 231 9.81 -37.61 -20.14
N THR A 232 8.56 -37.11 -20.35
CA THR A 232 7.94 -37.09 -21.69
C THR A 232 7.98 -35.72 -22.35
N ASP A 233 8.36 -34.66 -21.62
CA ASP A 233 8.26 -33.25 -22.04
C ASP A 233 6.84 -32.83 -22.47
N GLU A 234 5.82 -33.57 -22.10
CA GLU A 234 4.43 -33.20 -22.35
C GLU A 234 3.89 -32.25 -21.28
N LEU A 235 2.87 -31.48 -21.64
CA LEU A 235 2.18 -30.60 -20.71
C LEU A 235 1.46 -31.41 -19.63
N VAL A 236 1.60 -31.01 -18.40
CA VAL A 236 0.86 -31.55 -17.26
C VAL A 236 -0.42 -30.76 -17.13
N GLU A 237 -1.52 -31.39 -17.53
CA GLU A 237 -2.86 -30.85 -17.32
C GLU A 237 -3.24 -30.94 -15.84
N ASN A 238 -4.12 -30.05 -15.37
CA ASN A 238 -4.63 -30.02 -13.98
C ASN A 238 -3.55 -29.74 -12.91
N ALA A 239 -2.44 -29.11 -13.28
CA ALA A 239 -1.48 -28.61 -12.32
C ALA A 239 -2.06 -27.43 -11.53
N THR A 240 -1.91 -27.48 -10.21
CA THR A 240 -2.28 -26.41 -9.29
C THR A 240 -1.04 -25.61 -8.94
N LEU A 241 -1.11 -24.29 -9.15
CA LEU A 241 -0.05 -23.35 -8.82
C LEU A 241 -0.45 -22.53 -7.59
N ARG A 242 0.49 -22.33 -6.68
CA ARG A 242 0.32 -21.46 -5.51
C ARG A 242 1.53 -20.55 -5.36
N LEU A 243 1.26 -19.28 -5.06
CA LEU A 243 2.28 -18.29 -4.70
C LEU A 243 2.05 -17.87 -3.25
N ASN A 244 3.07 -18.01 -2.40
CA ASN A 244 2.96 -17.79 -0.96
C ASN A 244 1.72 -18.49 -0.35
N GLY A 245 1.47 -19.72 -0.77
CA GLY A 245 0.31 -20.54 -0.34
C GLY A 245 -1.03 -20.16 -0.97
N GLN A 246 -1.14 -19.07 -1.72
CA GLN A 246 -2.39 -18.64 -2.37
C GLN A 246 -2.49 -19.19 -3.81
N PRO A 247 -3.66 -19.72 -4.22
CA PRO A 247 -3.86 -20.19 -5.58
C PRO A 247 -3.58 -19.08 -6.60
N THR A 248 -2.92 -19.43 -7.70
CA THR A 248 -2.63 -18.49 -8.77
C THR A 248 -2.92 -19.09 -10.15
N ALA A 249 -3.21 -18.24 -11.14
CA ALA A 249 -3.40 -18.67 -12.52
C ALA A 249 -2.05 -18.92 -13.20
N ALA A 250 -2.08 -19.79 -14.24
CA ALA A 250 -0.89 -20.05 -15.04
C ALA A 250 -0.38 -18.79 -15.79
N ASP A 251 -1.25 -17.83 -16.05
CA ASP A 251 -0.90 -16.53 -16.62
C ASP A 251 -1.30 -15.44 -15.61
N THR A 252 -0.32 -14.86 -14.96
CA THR A 252 -0.56 -13.91 -13.87
C THR A 252 0.41 -12.73 -13.92
N ALA A 253 -0.07 -11.57 -13.44
CA ALA A 253 0.74 -10.38 -13.30
C ALA A 253 1.25 -10.27 -11.85
N LEU A 254 2.57 -10.29 -11.67
CA LEU A 254 3.24 -10.21 -10.38
C LEU A 254 4.00 -8.89 -10.24
N ARG A 255 4.06 -8.36 -9.04
CA ARG A 255 4.87 -7.17 -8.73
C ARG A 255 6.34 -7.47 -9.02
N LEU A 256 7.07 -6.43 -9.46
CA LEU A 256 8.51 -6.53 -9.64
C LEU A 256 9.26 -6.61 -8.30
N ASP A 257 10.50 -7.12 -8.38
CA ASP A 257 11.48 -7.12 -7.28
C ASP A 257 10.98 -7.84 -6.02
N GLN A 258 10.22 -8.94 -6.21
CA GLN A 258 9.70 -9.78 -5.13
C GLN A 258 10.27 -11.20 -5.23
N GLU A 259 10.45 -11.81 -4.07
CA GLU A 259 10.72 -13.23 -3.91
C GLU A 259 9.46 -13.91 -3.37
N LEU A 260 8.93 -14.86 -4.13
CA LEU A 260 7.65 -15.54 -3.84
C LEU A 260 7.89 -17.04 -3.76
N ALA A 261 7.35 -17.69 -2.75
CA ALA A 261 7.34 -19.14 -2.67
C ALA A 261 6.35 -19.69 -3.72
N LEU A 262 6.88 -20.34 -4.75
CA LEU A 262 6.09 -21.02 -5.79
C LEU A 262 5.97 -22.49 -5.44
N GLN A 263 4.75 -22.97 -5.31
CA GLN A 263 4.40 -24.36 -5.09
C GLN A 263 3.58 -24.86 -6.27
N VAL A 264 3.95 -26.02 -6.81
CA VAL A 264 3.24 -26.65 -7.91
C VAL A 264 2.97 -28.11 -7.59
N SER A 265 1.71 -28.53 -7.79
CA SER A 265 1.26 -29.89 -7.55
C SER A 265 0.34 -30.34 -8.67
N ALA A 266 0.38 -31.64 -8.99
CA ALA A 266 -0.54 -32.27 -9.92
C ALA A 266 -0.74 -33.75 -9.52
N PRO A 267 -1.91 -34.35 -9.82
CA PRO A 267 -2.11 -35.80 -9.64
C PRO A 267 -1.09 -36.60 -10.43
N GLY A 268 -0.52 -37.61 -9.82
CA GLY A 268 0.53 -38.47 -10.42
C GLY A 268 1.95 -37.91 -10.36
N TYR A 269 2.16 -36.76 -9.70
CA TYR A 269 3.48 -36.11 -9.66
C TYR A 269 3.91 -35.76 -8.24
N LEU A 270 5.23 -35.69 -8.03
CA LEU A 270 5.81 -35.10 -6.82
C LEU A 270 5.58 -33.59 -6.79
N PHE A 271 5.55 -33.02 -5.59
CA PHE A 271 5.49 -31.58 -5.40
C PHE A 271 6.77 -30.90 -5.90
N TYR A 272 6.58 -29.70 -6.42
CA TYR A 272 7.66 -28.81 -6.79
C TYR A 272 7.53 -27.52 -5.99
N ASP A 273 8.56 -27.20 -5.21
CA ASP A 273 8.66 -25.99 -4.42
C ASP A 273 9.93 -25.24 -4.80
N THR A 274 9.81 -23.93 -5.00
CA THR A 274 10.95 -23.06 -5.29
C THR A 274 10.66 -21.62 -4.91
N LEU A 275 11.71 -20.81 -4.82
CA LEU A 275 11.58 -19.36 -4.72
C LEU A 275 11.62 -18.75 -6.12
N LEU A 276 10.57 -18.00 -6.44
CA LEU A 276 10.43 -17.26 -7.68
C LEU A 276 10.84 -15.81 -7.45
N ASN A 277 11.85 -15.34 -8.18
CA ASN A 277 12.18 -13.92 -8.25
C ASN A 277 11.48 -13.30 -9.46
N THR A 278 10.65 -12.29 -9.24
CA THR A 278 9.84 -11.65 -10.29
C THR A 278 10.63 -10.70 -11.19
N GLY A 279 11.92 -10.47 -10.89
CA GLY A 279 12.79 -9.60 -11.68
C GLY A 279 12.55 -8.11 -11.47
N GLN A 280 13.40 -7.30 -12.08
CA GLN A 280 13.40 -5.83 -11.93
C GLN A 280 12.80 -5.08 -13.12
N THR A 281 12.43 -5.79 -14.18
CA THR A 281 11.88 -5.21 -15.40
C THR A 281 10.52 -5.79 -15.72
N ALA A 282 9.62 -4.96 -16.21
CA ALA A 282 8.25 -5.35 -16.59
C ALA A 282 8.22 -6.14 -17.92
N GLN A 283 9.03 -7.18 -18.02
CA GLN A 283 9.06 -8.07 -19.20
C GLN A 283 8.24 -9.33 -18.90
N GLN A 284 7.57 -9.84 -19.94
CA GLN A 284 6.89 -11.13 -19.82
C GLN A 284 7.92 -12.24 -19.64
N ALA A 285 7.76 -13.04 -18.58
CA ALA A 285 8.60 -14.21 -18.31
C ALA A 285 7.81 -15.49 -18.54
N THR A 286 8.40 -16.44 -19.26
CA THR A 286 7.88 -17.81 -19.34
C THR A 286 8.69 -18.70 -18.41
N ILE A 287 8.03 -19.29 -17.43
CA ILE A 287 8.62 -20.14 -16.41
C ILE A 287 8.21 -21.58 -16.71
N ARG A 288 9.16 -22.42 -17.08
CA ARG A 288 8.93 -23.84 -17.30
C ARG A 288 9.25 -24.62 -16.03
N ILE A 289 8.25 -25.31 -15.52
CA ILE A 289 8.33 -26.13 -14.31
C ILE A 289 8.25 -27.59 -14.76
N ARG A 290 9.18 -28.40 -14.26
CA ARG A 290 9.23 -29.82 -14.62
C ARG A 290 8.86 -30.66 -13.38
N LEU A 291 7.73 -31.33 -13.46
CA LEU A 291 7.26 -32.24 -12.40
C LEU A 291 7.78 -33.65 -12.65
N VAL A 292 8.19 -34.30 -11.56
CA VAL A 292 8.65 -35.69 -11.58
C VAL A 292 7.43 -36.61 -11.36
N PRO A 293 7.13 -37.51 -12.29
CA PRO A 293 6.03 -38.47 -12.09
C PRO A 293 6.32 -39.42 -10.93
N ILE A 294 5.28 -39.80 -10.20
CA ILE A 294 5.37 -40.81 -9.16
C ILE A 294 5.36 -42.17 -9.81
N GLU A 295 6.37 -42.99 -9.53
CA GLU A 295 6.50 -44.32 -10.10
C GLU A 295 6.58 -45.40 -9.02
N LYS A 296 6.04 -46.55 -9.32
CA LYS A 296 6.15 -47.74 -8.47
C LYS A 296 7.60 -48.09 -8.21
N GLY A 297 7.93 -48.33 -6.95
CA GLY A 297 9.29 -48.63 -6.52
C GLY A 297 10.17 -47.42 -6.22
N MET A 298 9.69 -46.18 -6.50
CA MET A 298 10.38 -44.96 -6.13
C MET A 298 10.58 -44.92 -4.61
N VAL A 299 11.77 -44.50 -4.18
CA VAL A 299 12.09 -44.31 -2.76
C VAL A 299 12.39 -42.83 -2.52
N LEU A 300 11.65 -42.24 -1.61
CA LEU A 300 11.77 -40.84 -1.21
C LEU A 300 12.25 -40.78 0.25
N GLN A 301 13.29 -40.05 0.52
CA GLN A 301 13.71 -39.80 1.89
C GLN A 301 12.91 -38.61 2.46
N LEU A 302 12.20 -38.85 3.55
CA LEU A 302 11.60 -37.76 4.32
C LEU A 302 12.70 -37.12 5.18
N ARG A 303 13.29 -36.05 4.63
CA ARG A 303 14.18 -35.19 5.40
C ARG A 303 13.34 -34.43 6.42
N ASN A 304 13.90 -34.27 7.64
CA ASN A 304 13.28 -33.52 8.74
C ASN A 304 12.15 -34.26 9.50
N ILE A 305 11.97 -35.57 9.35
CA ILE A 305 11.17 -36.32 10.31
C ILE A 305 12.07 -36.65 11.51
N GLN A 306 11.78 -36.03 12.62
CA GLN A 306 12.52 -36.17 13.88
C GLN A 306 11.60 -36.72 14.96
N PHE A 307 12.20 -37.52 15.85
CA PHE A 307 11.53 -38.05 17.02
C PHE A 307 12.21 -37.53 18.27
N GLU A 308 11.47 -37.47 19.36
CA GLU A 308 12.05 -37.19 20.66
C GLU A 308 13.14 -38.21 20.98
N TYR A 309 14.10 -37.79 21.82
CA TYR A 309 15.23 -38.66 22.16
C TYR A 309 14.75 -39.98 22.75
N ASP A 310 15.31 -41.09 22.24
CA ASP A 310 14.95 -42.46 22.62
C ASP A 310 13.44 -42.75 22.59
N SER A 311 12.70 -42.10 21.70
CA SER A 311 11.25 -42.16 21.60
C SER A 311 10.78 -42.40 20.16
N TYR A 312 9.49 -42.70 20.03
CA TYR A 312 8.72 -42.75 18.80
C TYR A 312 7.76 -41.56 18.67
N GLU A 313 7.77 -40.63 19.61
CA GLU A 313 6.99 -39.41 19.55
C GLU A 313 7.58 -38.42 18.54
N LEU A 314 6.75 -37.92 17.65
CA LEU A 314 7.15 -36.99 16.62
C LEU A 314 7.36 -35.58 17.21
N THR A 315 8.43 -34.91 16.80
CA THR A 315 8.68 -33.53 17.20
C THR A 315 7.84 -32.55 16.37
N GLU A 316 7.61 -31.33 16.87
CA GLU A 316 6.89 -30.30 16.12
C GLU A 316 7.58 -29.94 14.80
N SER A 317 8.90 -30.03 14.73
CA SER A 317 9.69 -29.78 13.51
C SER A 317 9.36 -30.75 12.37
N SER A 318 8.76 -31.90 12.68
CA SER A 318 8.33 -32.89 11.67
C SER A 318 7.02 -32.53 10.98
N ASN A 319 6.24 -31.61 11.54
CA ASN A 319 4.88 -31.31 11.05
C ASN A 319 4.87 -30.85 9.58
N GLU A 320 5.80 -30.03 9.16
CA GLU A 320 5.86 -29.54 7.78
C GLU A 320 6.07 -30.68 6.77
N ALA A 321 7.03 -31.57 7.03
CA ALA A 321 7.32 -32.70 6.16
C ALA A 321 6.15 -33.71 6.13
N LEU A 322 5.51 -33.94 7.27
CA LEU A 322 4.36 -34.83 7.38
C LEU A 322 3.12 -34.25 6.69
N GLU A 323 2.90 -32.94 6.80
CA GLU A 323 1.80 -32.26 6.11
C GLU A 323 1.99 -32.34 4.59
N ALA A 324 3.21 -32.12 4.09
CA ALA A 324 3.53 -32.26 2.68
C ALA A 324 3.23 -33.69 2.17
N LEU A 325 3.59 -34.73 2.96
CA LEU A 325 3.27 -36.11 2.62
C LEU A 325 1.76 -36.38 2.63
N ALA A 326 1.04 -35.90 3.63
CA ALA A 326 -0.41 -36.01 3.69
C ALA A 326 -1.07 -35.37 2.46
N GLN A 327 -0.67 -34.18 2.09
CA GLN A 327 -1.15 -33.49 0.89
C GLN A 327 -0.84 -34.28 -0.39
N LEU A 328 0.38 -34.85 -0.50
CA LEU A 328 0.74 -35.70 -1.64
C LEU A 328 -0.20 -36.90 -1.76
N MET A 329 -0.52 -37.56 -0.64
CA MET A 329 -1.41 -38.72 -0.62
C MET A 329 -2.88 -38.34 -0.85
N LEU A 330 -3.32 -37.16 -0.41
CA LEU A 330 -4.69 -36.65 -0.67
C LEU A 330 -4.92 -36.33 -2.14
N ILE A 331 -3.92 -35.73 -2.81
CA ILE A 331 -3.99 -35.41 -4.24
C ILE A 331 -3.89 -36.69 -5.10
N ASN A 332 -3.26 -37.74 -4.59
CA ASN A 332 -3.06 -39.01 -5.25
C ASN A 332 -3.80 -40.14 -4.51
N PRO A 333 -5.14 -40.31 -4.72
CA PRO A 333 -5.93 -41.25 -3.94
C PRO A 333 -5.57 -42.73 -4.16
N THR A 334 -4.95 -43.08 -5.28
CA THR A 334 -4.46 -44.42 -5.60
C THR A 334 -3.06 -44.71 -5.02
N LEU A 335 -2.34 -43.66 -4.55
CA LEU A 335 -0.98 -43.82 -4.06
C LEU A 335 -0.96 -44.67 -2.78
N ARG A 336 -0.24 -45.79 -2.83
CA ARG A 336 0.10 -46.64 -1.68
C ARG A 336 1.57 -46.58 -1.40
N ILE A 337 1.89 -46.51 -0.12
CA ILE A 337 3.29 -46.33 0.32
C ILE A 337 3.69 -47.34 1.41
N GLU A 338 4.97 -47.67 1.42
CA GLU A 338 5.64 -48.29 2.59
C GLU A 338 6.43 -47.20 3.33
N LEU A 339 6.14 -47.03 4.62
CA LEU A 339 6.94 -46.23 5.54
C LEU A 339 8.03 -47.09 6.11
N SER A 340 9.26 -46.93 5.64
CA SER A 340 10.43 -47.69 6.05
C SER A 340 11.22 -46.88 7.10
N ALA A 341 11.17 -47.32 8.37
CA ALA A 341 11.85 -46.61 9.44
C ALA A 341 13.17 -47.36 9.86
N HIS A 342 14.19 -46.54 10.08
CA HIS A 342 15.57 -47.03 10.35
C HIS A 342 16.11 -46.39 11.62
N THR A 343 17.08 -47.11 12.25
CA THR A 343 17.90 -46.62 13.37
C THR A 343 19.36 -46.60 12.98
N ASP A 344 20.17 -45.99 13.82
CA ASP A 344 21.62 -46.19 13.82
C ASP A 344 22.01 -47.55 14.45
N ASP A 345 23.30 -47.80 14.66
CA ASP A 345 23.81 -49.02 15.20
C ASP A 345 23.82 -49.12 16.74
N GLN A 346 23.41 -48.04 17.42
CA GLN A 346 23.36 -48.01 18.88
C GLN A 346 22.22 -48.89 19.42
N GLY A 347 22.54 -49.69 20.43
CA GLY A 347 21.57 -50.62 21.06
C GLY A 347 21.50 -52.02 20.42
N SER A 348 20.67 -52.87 21.00
CA SER A 348 20.44 -54.23 20.51
C SER A 348 19.56 -54.30 19.29
N ASP A 349 19.71 -55.35 18.48
CA ASP A 349 18.84 -55.57 17.29
C ASP A 349 17.34 -55.56 17.66
N ARG A 350 16.99 -56.30 18.71
CA ARG A 350 15.62 -56.40 19.21
C ARG A 350 15.05 -55.02 19.62
N TYR A 351 15.86 -54.20 20.22
CA TYR A 351 15.49 -52.84 20.62
C TYR A 351 15.27 -51.98 19.40
N ASN A 352 16.23 -51.94 18.46
CA ASN A 352 16.14 -51.14 17.23
C ASN A 352 15.01 -51.58 16.32
N ASP A 353 14.72 -52.88 16.24
CA ASP A 353 13.55 -53.38 15.50
C ASP A 353 12.26 -52.87 16.10
N LYS A 354 12.11 -52.92 17.41
CA LYS A 354 10.92 -52.41 18.11
C LYS A 354 10.78 -50.90 17.95
N LEU A 355 11.87 -50.15 18.16
CA LEU A 355 11.88 -48.68 18.08
C LEU A 355 11.51 -48.20 16.66
N SER A 356 12.15 -48.77 15.62
CA SER A 356 11.84 -48.42 14.23
C SER A 356 10.42 -48.76 13.86
N THR A 357 9.89 -49.93 14.31
CA THR A 357 8.47 -50.29 14.07
C THR A 357 7.52 -49.25 14.69
N LEU A 358 7.72 -48.85 15.94
CA LEU A 358 6.93 -47.84 16.62
C LEU A 358 7.01 -46.47 15.94
N ARG A 359 8.20 -46.08 15.48
CA ARG A 359 8.39 -44.83 14.71
C ARG A 359 7.61 -44.82 13.43
N GLY A 360 7.67 -45.89 12.64
CA GLY A 360 6.86 -46.03 11.43
C GLY A 360 5.34 -45.97 11.72
N GLN A 361 4.91 -46.62 12.82
CA GLN A 361 3.52 -46.59 13.26
C GLN A 361 3.08 -45.18 13.71
N SER A 362 3.93 -44.39 14.34
CA SER A 362 3.64 -43.03 14.73
C SER A 362 3.41 -42.16 13.51
N VAL A 363 4.23 -42.25 12.45
CA VAL A 363 4.02 -41.56 11.18
C VAL A 363 2.73 -42.02 10.50
N ALA A 364 2.46 -43.32 10.44
CA ALA A 364 1.24 -43.86 9.87
C ALA A 364 -0.01 -43.35 10.61
N SER A 365 0.02 -43.38 11.95
CA SER A 365 -1.10 -42.87 12.78
C SER A 365 -1.36 -41.40 12.56
N TRP A 366 -0.31 -40.60 12.41
CA TRP A 366 -0.40 -39.18 12.13
C TRP A 366 -1.07 -38.89 10.77
N LEU A 367 -0.72 -39.66 9.72
CA LEU A 367 -1.34 -39.58 8.39
C LEU A 367 -2.82 -40.01 8.42
N ILE A 368 -3.13 -41.11 9.14
CA ILE A 368 -4.53 -41.61 9.27
C ILE A 368 -5.40 -40.53 9.96
N GLN A 369 -4.90 -39.88 10.99
CA GLN A 369 -5.61 -38.78 11.65
C GLN A 369 -5.94 -37.60 10.71
N ARG A 370 -5.22 -37.48 9.60
CA ARG A 370 -5.46 -36.47 8.55
C ARG A 370 -6.27 -36.98 7.36
N GLY A 371 -6.91 -38.14 7.52
CA GLY A 371 -7.84 -38.65 6.54
C GLY A 371 -7.24 -39.56 5.47
N ILE A 372 -5.98 -39.97 5.62
CA ILE A 372 -5.41 -41.00 4.73
C ILE A 372 -5.89 -42.38 5.20
N GLU A 373 -6.44 -43.17 4.28
CA GLU A 373 -6.89 -44.52 4.55
C GLU A 373 -5.74 -45.43 4.97
N GLY A 374 -5.88 -46.14 6.09
CA GLY A 374 -4.83 -46.96 6.67
C GLY A 374 -4.34 -48.08 5.73
N GLU A 375 -5.21 -48.59 4.84
CA GLU A 375 -4.88 -49.60 3.84
C GLU A 375 -3.89 -49.13 2.77
N ARG A 376 -3.72 -47.83 2.66
CA ARG A 376 -2.77 -47.18 1.74
C ARG A 376 -1.36 -47.03 2.34
N ILE A 377 -1.19 -47.39 3.63
CA ILE A 377 0.07 -47.19 4.36
C ILE A 377 0.54 -48.52 4.94
N GLU A 378 1.64 -49.02 4.42
CA GLU A 378 2.38 -50.13 5.06
C GLU A 378 3.52 -49.55 5.91
N SER A 379 3.66 -49.98 7.17
CA SER A 379 4.72 -49.51 8.07
C SER A 379 5.65 -50.64 8.41
N VAL A 380 6.96 -50.50 8.10
CA VAL A 380 7.99 -51.50 8.31
C VAL A 380 9.18 -50.92 9.07
N GLY A 381 9.51 -51.53 10.19
CA GLY A 381 10.71 -51.19 10.95
C GLY A 381 11.90 -52.06 10.51
N TYR A 382 12.94 -51.44 9.99
CA TYR A 382 14.14 -52.13 9.56
C TYR A 382 15.25 -52.15 10.64
N GLY A 383 15.07 -51.45 11.76
CA GLY A 383 16.11 -51.29 12.76
C GLY A 383 17.39 -50.76 12.13
N LYS A 384 18.52 -51.35 12.53
CA LYS A 384 19.85 -51.00 12.01
C LYS A 384 20.30 -51.84 10.81
N ARG A 385 19.44 -52.69 10.25
CA ARG A 385 19.80 -53.65 9.19
C ARG A 385 20.07 -53.04 7.82
N LYS A 386 19.61 -51.82 7.57
CA LYS A 386 19.78 -51.16 6.28
C LYS A 386 20.40 -49.77 6.47
N PRO A 387 21.66 -49.64 6.84
CA PRO A 387 22.30 -48.36 6.95
C PRO A 387 22.56 -47.77 5.55
N LEU A 388 22.42 -46.45 5.41
CA LEU A 388 22.78 -45.73 4.21
C LEU A 388 24.26 -45.39 4.15
N VAL A 389 24.86 -45.13 5.30
CA VAL A 389 26.29 -44.79 5.48
C VAL A 389 26.83 -45.58 6.66
N ALA A 390 28.16 -45.66 6.75
CA ALA A 390 28.81 -46.29 7.92
C ALA A 390 28.46 -45.54 9.22
N ASN A 391 28.25 -46.24 10.31
CA ASN A 391 27.92 -45.65 11.63
C ASN A 391 29.19 -45.23 12.41
N ASP A 392 30.14 -44.58 11.75
CA ASP A 392 31.47 -44.25 12.27
C ASP A 392 31.56 -42.84 12.91
N SER A 393 30.55 -41.99 12.67
CA SER A 393 30.44 -40.67 13.29
C SER A 393 28.97 -40.37 13.71
N GLU A 394 28.75 -39.35 14.53
CA GLU A 394 27.40 -38.98 14.94
C GLU A 394 26.60 -38.38 13.75
N GLU A 395 27.27 -37.67 12.86
CA GLU A 395 26.69 -37.17 11.62
C GLU A 395 26.15 -38.31 10.74
N ASN A 396 26.95 -39.38 10.59
CA ASN A 396 26.58 -40.57 9.83
C ASN A 396 25.47 -41.37 10.53
N ARG A 397 25.51 -41.52 11.87
CA ARG A 397 24.40 -42.08 12.62
C ARG A 397 23.10 -41.30 12.45
N ALA A 398 23.19 -39.98 12.46
CA ALA A 398 22.00 -39.12 12.22
C ALA A 398 21.39 -39.35 10.83
N ILE A 399 22.21 -39.58 9.79
CA ILE A 399 21.72 -39.95 8.45
C ILE A 399 20.99 -41.30 8.47
N ASN A 400 21.48 -42.24 9.25
CA ASN A 400 20.86 -43.56 9.37
C ASN A 400 19.58 -43.59 10.19
N ARG A 401 19.39 -42.64 11.14
CA ARG A 401 18.10 -42.42 11.85
C ARG A 401 17.13 -41.69 10.96
N ARG A 402 16.44 -42.38 10.10
CA ARG A 402 15.54 -41.78 9.05
C ARG A 402 14.26 -42.59 8.85
N VAL A 403 13.32 -41.92 8.17
CA VAL A 403 12.14 -42.55 7.57
C VAL A 403 12.19 -42.36 6.06
N GLU A 404 11.98 -43.44 5.32
CA GLU A 404 11.84 -43.44 3.86
C GLU A 404 10.43 -43.80 3.47
N ILE A 405 10.01 -43.29 2.34
CA ILE A 405 8.74 -43.64 1.67
C ILE A 405 9.10 -44.45 0.44
N LYS A 406 8.60 -45.65 0.31
CA LYS A 406 8.65 -46.41 -0.93
C LYS A 406 7.25 -46.47 -1.55
N VAL A 407 7.14 -46.10 -2.80
CA VAL A 407 5.92 -46.19 -3.56
C VAL A 407 5.62 -47.63 -3.90
N LEU A 408 4.47 -48.15 -3.44
CA LEU A 408 4.01 -49.51 -3.71
C LEU A 408 3.08 -49.55 -4.94
N GLU A 409 2.20 -48.57 -5.02
CA GLU A 409 1.26 -48.38 -6.15
C GLU A 409 1.00 -46.88 -6.33
N CYS A 410 0.70 -46.45 -7.57
CA CYS A 410 0.39 -45.08 -7.93
C CYS A 410 -0.71 -45.05 -9.03
#